data_09394491c242b04181745bc475867481
#
_entry.id   09394491c242b04181745bc475867481
#
_cell.length_a   1.000
_cell.length_b   1.000
_cell.length_c   1.000
_cell.angle_alpha   90.00
_cell.angle_beta   90.00
_cell.angle_gamma   90.00
#
_symmetry.space_group_name_H-M   'P 1'
#
loop_
_entity.id
_entity.type
_entity.pdbx_description
1 polymer ?
#
loop_
_entity_poly.entity_id
_entity_poly.type
_entity_poly.pdbx_seq_one_letter_code
_entity_poly.pdbx_strand_id
1 'polypeptide(L)'
;MGDREVDHQLVEQAQRGDKKAFELLVAKYQRKLARLLSRFIRDAGEVEDVTQEAFIKAYRALPSFRGDSAFYTWLYRIGINTAKNYLVAMGQIGRAHV
;
A
#
# COMPACT_ATOMS: atom_id res chain seq x y z
N MET A 1 0.85 -19.38 15.40
CA MET A 1 1.42 -18.87 14.17
C MET A 1 1.34 -17.37 14.13
N GLY A 2 2.43 -16.73 13.78
CA GLY A 2 2.46 -15.28 13.79
C GLY A 2 1.89 -14.69 12.54
N ASP A 3 1.49 -13.43 12.68
CA ASP A 3 0.99 -12.62 11.59
C ASP A 3 1.97 -12.57 10.43
N ARG A 4 3.24 -12.48 10.77
CA ARG A 4 4.29 -12.35 9.76
C ARG A 4 4.40 -13.61 8.91
N GLU A 5 4.19 -14.76 9.52
CA GLU A 5 4.23 -16.02 8.78
C GLU A 5 3.05 -16.16 7.86
N VAL A 6 1.87 -15.75 8.33
CA VAL A 6 0.67 -15.78 7.49
C VAL A 6 0.86 -14.87 6.27
N ASP A 7 1.35 -13.67 6.51
CA ASP A 7 1.61 -12.73 5.42
C ASP A 7 2.62 -13.30 4.44
N HIS A 8 3.68 -13.90 4.96
CA HIS A 8 4.73 -14.47 4.11
C HIS A 8 4.16 -15.52 3.18
N GLN A 9 3.31 -16.40 3.70
CA GLN A 9 2.69 -17.43 2.88
C GLN A 9 1.79 -16.83 1.81
N LEU A 10 0.99 -15.83 2.18
CA LEU A 10 0.13 -15.17 1.21
C LEU A 10 0.93 -14.46 0.13
N VAL A 11 2.02 -13.81 0.53
CA VAL A 11 2.90 -13.13 -0.41
C VAL A 11 3.48 -14.15 -1.40
N GLU A 12 3.98 -15.26 -0.91
CA GLU A 12 4.56 -16.27 -1.80
C GLU A 12 3.54 -16.80 -2.79
N GLN A 13 2.33 -17.05 -2.32
CA GLN A 13 1.27 -17.53 -3.19
C GLN A 13 0.92 -16.49 -4.24
N ALA A 14 0.81 -15.23 -3.82
CA ALA A 14 0.50 -14.15 -4.76
C ALA A 14 1.60 -13.97 -5.79
N GLN A 15 2.86 -14.13 -5.37
CA GLN A 15 4.00 -14.04 -6.30
C GLN A 15 3.98 -15.15 -7.34
N ARG A 16 3.33 -16.26 -7.01
CA ARG A 16 3.17 -17.37 -7.95
C ARG A 16 1.96 -17.22 -8.85
N GLY A 17 1.21 -16.11 -8.68
CA GLY A 17 0.07 -15.83 -9.53
C GLY A 17 -1.29 -16.07 -8.87
N ASP A 18 -1.32 -16.39 -7.59
CA ASP A 18 -2.58 -16.60 -6.89
C ASP A 18 -3.18 -15.24 -6.51
N LYS A 19 -4.13 -14.79 -7.30
CA LYS A 19 -4.75 -13.49 -7.08
C LYS A 19 -5.56 -13.45 -5.79
N LYS A 20 -6.12 -14.57 -5.38
CA LYS A 20 -6.90 -14.61 -4.14
C LYS A 20 -6.02 -14.36 -2.93
N ALA A 21 -4.78 -14.82 -2.98
CA ALA A 21 -3.85 -14.57 -1.89
C ALA A 21 -3.60 -13.08 -1.75
N PHE A 22 -3.45 -12.37 -2.86
CA PHE A 22 -3.26 -10.93 -2.80
C PHE A 22 -4.52 -10.23 -2.30
N GLU A 23 -5.69 -10.70 -2.73
CA GLU A 23 -6.94 -10.13 -2.25
C GLU A 23 -7.08 -10.27 -0.74
N LEU A 24 -6.59 -11.37 -0.18
CA LEU A 24 -6.62 -11.55 1.27
C LEU A 24 -5.69 -10.55 1.96
N LEU A 25 -4.55 -10.27 1.36
CA LEU A 25 -3.66 -9.25 1.90
C LEU A 25 -4.31 -7.87 1.84
N VAL A 26 -5.00 -7.57 0.75
CA VAL A 26 -5.73 -6.30 0.64
C VAL A 26 -6.79 -6.21 1.73
N ALA A 27 -7.59 -7.25 1.89
CA ALA A 27 -8.64 -7.25 2.91
C ALA A 27 -8.06 -7.06 4.31
N LYS A 28 -6.91 -7.67 4.56
CA LYS A 28 -6.28 -7.60 5.87
C LYS A 28 -5.76 -6.19 6.19
N TYR A 29 -5.20 -5.50 5.21
CA TYR A 29 -4.49 -4.25 5.47
C TYR A 29 -5.18 -3.00 4.95
N GLN A 30 -6.29 -3.15 4.23
CA GLN A 30 -6.95 -2.01 3.60
C GLN A 30 -7.32 -0.91 4.59
N ARG A 31 -7.96 -1.28 5.69
CA ARG A 31 -8.38 -0.29 6.67
C ARG A 31 -7.20 0.35 7.36
N LYS A 32 -6.20 -0.46 7.66
CA LYS A 32 -5.03 0.03 8.36
C LYS A 32 -4.27 1.04 7.51
N LEU A 33 -4.11 0.73 6.24
CA LEU A 33 -3.43 1.64 5.34
C LEU A 33 -4.24 2.91 5.12
N ALA A 34 -5.55 2.79 4.93
CA ALA A 34 -6.41 3.95 4.75
C ALA A 34 -6.35 4.87 5.97
N ARG A 35 -6.36 4.28 7.16
CA ARG A 35 -6.27 5.07 8.38
C ARG A 35 -4.96 5.83 8.45
N LEU A 36 -3.88 5.20 8.05
CA LEU A 36 -2.59 5.87 8.02
C LEU A 36 -2.61 7.02 7.03
N LEU A 37 -3.10 6.79 5.83
CA LEU A 37 -3.11 7.82 4.79
C LEU A 37 -4.04 8.98 5.14
N SER A 38 -5.05 8.73 5.97
CA SER A 38 -5.95 9.80 6.40
C SER A 38 -5.25 10.86 7.24
N ARG A 39 -4.04 10.59 7.70
CA ARG A 39 -3.25 11.60 8.40
C ARG A 39 -2.69 12.64 7.45
N PHE A 40 -2.61 12.32 6.17
CA PHE A 40 -2.04 13.20 5.16
C PHE A 40 -3.09 13.78 4.23
N ILE A 41 -4.17 13.05 4.03
CA ILE A 41 -5.21 13.41 3.07
C ILE A 41 -6.51 13.56 3.84
N ARG A 42 -7.18 14.70 3.68
CA ARG A 42 -8.35 14.98 4.50
C ARG A 42 -9.63 14.40 3.97
N ASP A 43 -9.80 14.39 2.66
CA ASP A 43 -11.05 13.92 2.06
C ASP A 43 -11.09 12.40 2.07
N ALA A 44 -12.15 11.84 2.66
CA ALA A 44 -12.26 10.39 2.79
C ALA A 44 -12.29 9.68 1.44
N GLY A 45 -12.93 10.29 0.45
CA GLY A 45 -12.97 9.71 -0.88
C GLY A 45 -11.59 9.66 -1.52
N GLU A 46 -10.79 10.69 -1.29
CA GLU A 46 -9.44 10.73 -1.81
C GLU A 46 -8.54 9.72 -1.09
N VAL A 47 -8.74 9.56 0.22
CA VAL A 47 -8.01 8.54 0.96
C VAL A 47 -8.28 7.17 0.36
N GLU A 48 -9.53 6.89 0.06
CA GLU A 48 -9.90 5.61 -0.52
C GLU A 48 -9.25 5.40 -1.87
N ASP A 49 -9.29 6.42 -2.72
CA ASP A 49 -8.69 6.33 -4.05
C ASP A 49 -7.18 6.11 -3.97
N VAL A 50 -6.51 6.84 -3.10
CA VAL A 50 -5.06 6.70 -2.96
C VAL A 50 -4.70 5.35 -2.37
N THR A 51 -5.52 4.87 -1.43
CA THR A 51 -5.31 3.55 -0.86
C THR A 51 -5.39 2.47 -1.94
N GLN A 52 -6.40 2.56 -2.80
CA GLN A 52 -6.53 1.60 -3.90
C GLN A 52 -5.36 1.69 -4.86
N GLU A 53 -4.93 2.90 -5.17
CA GLU A 53 -3.79 3.06 -6.05
C GLU A 53 -2.54 2.46 -5.44
N ALA A 54 -2.36 2.60 -4.14
CA ALA A 54 -1.21 2.01 -3.46
C ALA A 54 -1.22 0.49 -3.60
N PHE A 55 -2.39 -0.14 -3.47
CA PHE A 55 -2.48 -1.58 -3.64
C PHE A 55 -2.22 -2.01 -5.07
N ILE A 56 -2.66 -1.22 -6.05
CA ILE A 56 -2.36 -1.53 -7.44
C ILE A 56 -0.85 -1.49 -7.68
N LYS A 57 -0.18 -0.46 -7.14
CA LYS A 57 1.26 -0.37 -7.26
C LYS A 57 1.96 -1.51 -6.55
N ALA A 58 1.45 -1.89 -5.37
CA ALA A 58 2.01 -3.01 -4.63
C ALA A 58 1.88 -4.30 -5.42
N TYR A 59 0.74 -4.52 -6.06
CA TYR A 59 0.54 -5.71 -6.85
C TYR A 59 1.54 -5.79 -8.01
N ARG A 60 1.76 -4.67 -8.67
CA ARG A 60 2.70 -4.62 -9.78
C ARG A 60 4.14 -4.82 -9.33
N ALA A 61 4.47 -4.33 -8.15
CA ALA A 61 5.83 -4.44 -7.62
C ALA A 61 6.07 -5.73 -6.86
N LEU A 62 5.02 -6.50 -6.63
CA LEU A 62 5.13 -7.70 -5.80
C LEU A 62 6.20 -8.69 -6.26
N PRO A 63 6.39 -8.91 -7.57
CA PRO A 63 7.45 -9.84 -7.99
C PRO A 63 8.84 -9.44 -7.51
N SER A 64 9.06 -8.17 -7.22
CA SER A 64 10.38 -7.71 -6.76
C SER A 64 10.51 -7.66 -5.25
N PHE A 65 9.44 -7.96 -4.53
CA PHE A 65 9.51 -7.98 -3.07
C PHE A 65 10.29 -9.20 -2.61
N ARG A 66 11.35 -8.98 -1.83
CA ARG A 66 12.24 -10.04 -1.44
C ARG A 66 12.04 -10.54 -0.02
N GLY A 67 11.16 -9.92 0.72
CA GLY A 67 10.95 -10.33 2.11
C GLY A 67 11.97 -9.78 3.08
N ASP A 68 12.73 -8.75 2.67
CA ASP A 68 13.70 -8.12 3.55
C ASP A 68 13.05 -7.39 4.70
N SER A 69 11.78 -7.04 4.55
CA SER A 69 10.99 -6.44 5.60
C SER A 69 9.68 -7.19 5.68
N ALA A 70 8.90 -6.93 6.73
CA ALA A 70 7.55 -7.44 6.80
C ALA A 70 6.75 -6.86 5.62
N PHE A 71 5.77 -7.62 5.15
CA PHE A 71 4.95 -7.18 4.03
C PHE A 71 4.32 -5.82 4.30
N TYR A 72 3.77 -5.63 5.52
CA TYR A 72 3.11 -4.37 5.80
C TYR A 72 4.07 -3.19 5.78
N THR A 73 5.30 -3.38 6.23
CA THR A 73 6.30 -2.30 6.18
C THR A 73 6.56 -1.89 4.72
N TRP A 74 6.67 -2.87 3.86
CA TRP A 74 6.89 -2.63 2.43
C TRP A 74 5.68 -1.94 1.81
N LEU A 75 4.48 -2.43 2.12
CA LEU A 75 3.24 -1.84 1.64
C LEU A 75 3.08 -0.41 2.14
N TYR A 76 3.39 -0.19 3.40
CA TYR A 76 3.31 1.12 4.02
C TYR A 76 4.16 2.14 3.25
N ARG A 77 5.37 1.75 2.86
CA ARG A 77 6.24 2.65 2.11
C ARG A 77 5.65 3.01 0.75
N ILE A 78 5.06 2.04 0.10
CA ILE A 78 4.39 2.29 -1.17
C ILE A 78 3.21 3.25 -0.95
N GLY A 79 2.45 3.04 0.11
CA GLY A 79 1.32 3.90 0.42
C GLY A 79 1.74 5.32 0.70
N ILE A 80 2.79 5.51 1.50
CA ILE A 80 3.28 6.84 1.81
C ILE A 80 3.77 7.54 0.55
N ASN A 81 4.52 6.84 -0.29
CA ASN A 81 4.99 7.42 -1.54
C ASN A 81 3.84 7.80 -2.46
N THR A 82 2.83 6.93 -2.52
CA THR A 82 1.66 7.21 -3.35
C THR A 82 0.95 8.46 -2.84
N ALA A 83 0.79 8.59 -1.52
CA ALA A 83 0.15 9.76 -0.93
C ALA A 83 0.97 11.03 -1.18
N LYS A 84 2.29 10.94 -1.05
CA LYS A 84 3.15 12.10 -1.30
C LYS A 84 3.03 12.55 -2.74
N ASN A 85 3.07 11.63 -3.67
CA ASN A 85 2.94 11.97 -5.09
C ASN A 85 1.59 12.60 -5.37
N TYR A 86 0.55 12.07 -4.75
CA TYR A 86 -0.79 12.62 -4.88
C TYR A 86 -0.83 14.07 -4.40
N LEU A 87 -0.29 14.34 -3.21
CA LEU A 87 -0.31 15.66 -2.63
C LEU A 87 0.51 16.67 -3.44
N VAL A 88 1.64 16.23 -3.96
CA VAL A 88 2.46 17.07 -4.82
C VAL A 88 1.70 17.41 -6.10
N ALA A 89 1.06 16.41 -6.70
CA ALA A 89 0.30 16.63 -7.93
C ALA A 89 -0.85 17.59 -7.70
N MET A 90 -1.42 17.58 -6.49
CA MET A 90 -2.49 18.50 -6.14
C MET A 90 -1.98 19.88 -5.70
N GLY A 91 -0.66 20.06 -5.67
CA GLY A 91 -0.08 21.34 -5.29
C GLY A 91 -0.14 21.64 -3.82
N GLN A 92 -0.30 20.62 -2.99
CA GLN A 92 -0.52 20.84 -1.57
C GLN A 92 0.73 20.83 -0.73
N ILE A 93 1.80 20.21 -1.20
CA ILE A 93 3.07 20.22 -0.46
C ILE A 93 4.24 20.25 -1.41
N GLY A 94 5.35 20.75 -0.93
CA GLY A 94 6.63 20.61 -1.57
C GLY A 94 6.83 21.29 -2.89
N ARG A 95 5.83 21.90 -3.46
CA ARG A 95 6.00 22.50 -4.69
C ARG A 95 6.26 23.89 -4.46
N ALA A 96 7.33 24.22 -4.89
CA ALA A 96 7.66 25.56 -4.73
C ALA A 96 6.68 26.30 -5.46
N HIS A 97 6.20 27.09 -5.05
CA HIS A 97 5.47 27.68 -5.71
C HIS A 97 6.01 28.54 -6.19
N VAL A 98 5.96 28.44 -6.68
CA VAL A 98 6.51 29.01 -7.44
C VAL A 98 6.17 30.11 -7.65
#